data_466ac79149ae4c128978bd4e562cae5c
#
_entry.id   466ac79149ae4c128978bd4e562cae5c
#
_cell.length_a   1.000
_cell.length_b   1.000
_cell.length_c   1.000
_cell.angle_alpha   90.00
_cell.angle_beta   90.00
_cell.angle_gamma   90.00
#
_symmetry.space_group_name_H-M   'P 1'
#
loop_
_entity.id
_entity.type
_entity.pdbx_description
1 polymer ?
#
loop_
_entity_poly.entity_id
_entity_poly.type
_entity_poly.pdbx_seq_one_letter_code
_entity_poly.pdbx_strand_id
1 'polypeptide(L)'
;MRIILVAIAFWFAACTSPSAPGPQGLLGEMGPIGESGPPGEKGDPGEKGDPGKDGKSISSALVKNLEKTLADFNSAGKDMIMDAMKSMPEYVVSTVHYRFGISEMGFILLTSKGRIFQMKNKNPVTAGDDFEYLSQISNGDHQFTSLTILPGSEGSNQIFLAMASNGHSFISVNLKEWKQKNPLILE
;
A
#
# COMPACT_ATOMS: atom_id res chain seq x y z
N MET A 1 40.86 23.60 51.49
CA MET A 1 42.05 24.08 50.76
C MET A 1 43.13 23.01 50.90
N ARG A 2 43.21 22.07 49.97
CA ARG A 2 44.34 21.14 49.80
C ARG A 2 44.33 20.64 48.35
N ILE A 3 45.25 21.16 47.56
CA ILE A 3 45.55 20.85 46.19
C ILE A 3 46.29 19.52 46.16
N ILE A 4 45.78 18.50 45.47
CA ILE A 4 46.53 17.27 45.17
C ILE A 4 46.90 17.30 43.70
N LEU A 5 48.19 17.56 43.44
CA LEU A 5 48.88 17.42 42.16
C LEU A 5 49.11 15.89 41.92
N VAL A 6 48.54 15.36 40.86
CA VAL A 6 48.86 14.01 40.36
C VAL A 6 49.78 14.21 39.14
N ALA A 7 51.06 13.83 39.36
CA ALA A 7 52.05 13.78 38.30
C ALA A 7 51.88 12.50 37.49
N ILE A 8 51.59 12.68 36.18
CA ILE A 8 51.55 11.54 35.24
C ILE A 8 52.96 11.39 34.65
N ALA A 9 53.64 10.32 35.04
CA ALA A 9 54.92 9.92 34.47
C ALA A 9 54.69 9.29 33.08
N PHE A 10 55.19 9.96 32.03
CA PHE A 10 55.27 9.39 30.70
C PHE A 10 56.45 8.44 30.61
N TRP A 11 56.15 7.18 30.41
CA TRP A 11 57.16 6.16 30.07
C TRP A 11 57.30 6.08 28.56
N PHE A 12 58.40 6.61 28.03
CA PHE A 12 58.84 6.37 26.67
C PHE A 12 59.46 4.96 26.57
N ALA A 13 58.72 4.02 25.95
CA ALA A 13 59.27 2.77 25.47
C ALA A 13 59.86 3.03 24.06
N ALA A 14 61.15 3.02 23.95
CA ALA A 14 61.86 3.01 22.69
C ALA A 14 61.71 1.63 22.01
N CYS A 15 60.89 1.52 20.99
CA CYS A 15 60.88 0.33 20.13
C CYS A 15 62.02 0.49 19.11
N THR A 16 63.05 -0.34 19.26
CA THR A 16 64.02 -0.58 18.19
C THR A 16 63.39 -1.46 17.15
N SER A 17 63.10 -0.91 15.97
CA SER A 17 62.62 -1.67 14.82
C SER A 17 63.74 -2.52 14.24
N PRO A 18 63.51 -3.83 14.00
CA PRO A 18 64.50 -4.62 13.26
C PRO A 18 64.55 -4.15 11.81
N SER A 19 65.76 -4.07 11.28
CA SER A 19 66.07 -3.71 9.90
C SER A 19 65.29 -4.57 8.92
N ALA A 20 64.49 -4.00 8.07
CA ALA A 20 63.77 -4.73 7.04
C ALA A 20 64.75 -5.38 6.04
N PRO A 21 64.53 -6.62 5.60
CA PRO A 21 65.28 -7.22 4.50
C PRO A 21 65.21 -6.36 3.25
N GLY A 22 66.30 -6.31 2.48
CA GLY A 22 66.39 -5.57 1.26
C GLY A 22 65.30 -6.01 0.24
N PRO A 23 64.92 -5.13 -0.67
CA PRO A 23 63.88 -5.42 -1.67
C PRO A 23 64.29 -6.62 -2.54
N GLN A 24 63.36 -7.54 -2.71
CA GLN A 24 63.49 -8.69 -3.56
C GLN A 24 63.67 -8.23 -5.02
N GLY A 25 64.60 -8.78 -5.74
CA GLY A 25 64.81 -8.46 -7.15
C GLY A 25 63.58 -8.63 -7.98
N LEU A 26 63.39 -7.73 -8.96
CA LEU A 26 62.26 -7.78 -9.87
C LEU A 26 62.19 -9.10 -10.60
N LEU A 27 61.03 -9.72 -10.64
CA LEU A 27 60.78 -10.87 -11.52
C LEU A 27 61.08 -10.50 -12.96
N GLY A 28 61.74 -11.38 -13.70
CA GLY A 28 61.97 -11.18 -15.12
C GLY A 28 60.64 -11.07 -15.90
N GLU A 29 60.64 -10.25 -16.92
CA GLU A 29 59.47 -10.07 -17.77
C GLU A 29 58.99 -11.39 -18.34
N MET A 30 57.66 -11.60 -18.27
CA MET A 30 57.03 -12.77 -18.88
C MET A 30 57.12 -12.66 -20.39
N GLY A 31 57.57 -13.71 -21.06
CA GLY A 31 57.65 -13.76 -22.51
C GLY A 31 56.30 -13.45 -23.18
N PRO A 32 56.32 -12.96 -24.40
CA PRO A 32 55.10 -12.63 -25.13
C PRO A 32 54.17 -13.87 -25.25
N ILE A 33 52.90 -13.66 -25.01
CA ILE A 33 51.87 -14.67 -25.21
C ILE A 33 51.84 -15.03 -26.69
N GLY A 34 51.89 -16.32 -27.01
CA GLY A 34 51.78 -16.79 -28.40
C GLY A 34 50.46 -16.33 -29.05
N GLU A 35 50.51 -16.05 -30.32
CA GLU A 35 49.33 -15.60 -31.06
C GLU A 35 48.21 -16.62 -30.98
N SER A 36 46.99 -16.10 -30.75
CA SER A 36 45.78 -16.92 -30.74
C SER A 36 45.53 -17.51 -32.12
N GLY A 37 45.28 -18.81 -32.20
CA GLY A 37 44.92 -19.46 -33.43
C GLY A 37 43.66 -18.83 -34.06
N PRO A 38 43.51 -18.96 -35.37
CA PRO A 38 42.36 -18.43 -36.09
C PRO A 38 41.05 -19.00 -35.51
N PRO A 39 39.97 -18.21 -35.41
CA PRO A 39 38.68 -18.70 -35.00
C PRO A 39 38.23 -19.87 -35.88
N GLY A 40 37.64 -20.90 -35.27
CA GLY A 40 37.04 -22.00 -36.02
C GLY A 40 35.92 -21.50 -36.92
N GLU A 41 35.71 -22.18 -38.03
CA GLU A 41 34.63 -21.86 -38.95
C GLU A 41 33.27 -21.94 -38.24
N LYS A 42 32.41 -20.98 -38.56
CA LYS A 42 31.03 -20.92 -38.03
C LYS A 42 30.26 -22.13 -38.57
N GLY A 43 29.72 -22.95 -37.69
CA GLY A 43 28.87 -24.09 -38.06
C GLY A 43 27.67 -23.63 -38.92
N ASP A 44 27.26 -24.49 -39.82
CA ASP A 44 26.11 -24.25 -40.70
C ASP A 44 24.85 -23.97 -39.90
N PRO A 45 23.97 -23.07 -40.38
CA PRO A 45 22.68 -22.86 -39.76
C PRO A 45 21.88 -24.17 -39.71
N GLY A 46 21.30 -24.50 -38.56
CA GLY A 46 20.42 -25.65 -38.41
C GLY A 46 19.26 -25.59 -39.42
N GLU A 47 18.80 -26.74 -39.86
CA GLU A 47 17.66 -26.84 -40.77
C GLU A 47 16.41 -26.17 -40.14
N LYS A 48 15.63 -25.46 -40.98
CA LYS A 48 14.39 -24.83 -40.55
C LYS A 48 13.41 -25.90 -40.10
N GLY A 49 12.96 -25.82 -38.85
CA GLY A 49 11.95 -26.76 -38.32
C GLY A 49 10.69 -26.78 -39.19
N ASP A 50 10.06 -27.94 -39.25
CA ASP A 50 8.80 -28.13 -39.96
C ASP A 50 7.72 -27.13 -39.50
N PRO A 51 6.85 -26.65 -40.41
CA PRO A 51 5.70 -25.84 -40.02
C PRO A 51 4.87 -26.58 -39.00
N GLY A 52 4.51 -25.89 -37.89
CA GLY A 52 3.62 -26.45 -36.89
C GLY A 52 2.29 -26.89 -37.54
N LYS A 53 1.77 -28.04 -37.14
CA LYS A 53 0.43 -28.50 -37.59
C LYS A 53 -0.58 -27.45 -37.23
N ASP A 54 -1.44 -27.08 -38.19
CA ASP A 54 -2.54 -26.13 -37.95
C ASP A 54 -3.34 -26.56 -36.73
N GLY A 55 -3.39 -25.68 -35.73
CA GLY A 55 -4.19 -25.90 -34.50
C GLY A 55 -5.65 -26.07 -34.92
N LYS A 56 -6.32 -27.10 -34.37
CA LYS A 56 -7.76 -27.26 -34.60
C LYS A 56 -8.47 -26.01 -34.10
N SER A 57 -9.15 -25.31 -34.99
CA SER A 57 -10.00 -24.18 -34.70
C SER A 57 -11.03 -24.55 -33.64
N ILE A 58 -11.06 -23.82 -32.52
CA ILE A 58 -12.06 -24.01 -31.47
C ILE A 58 -13.43 -23.63 -32.07
N SER A 59 -14.44 -24.48 -31.92
CA SER A 59 -15.76 -24.17 -32.46
C SER A 59 -16.38 -22.94 -31.76
N SER A 60 -17.02 -22.07 -32.54
CA SER A 60 -17.71 -20.89 -31.99
C SER A 60 -18.77 -21.21 -30.93
N ALA A 61 -19.37 -22.42 -31.02
CA ALA A 61 -20.30 -22.91 -30.01
C ALA A 61 -19.61 -23.18 -28.66
N LEU A 62 -18.39 -23.73 -28.68
CA LEU A 62 -17.62 -23.97 -27.46
C LEU A 62 -17.18 -22.65 -26.82
N VAL A 63 -16.75 -21.66 -27.61
CA VAL A 63 -16.41 -20.34 -27.11
C VAL A 63 -17.60 -19.68 -26.41
N LYS A 64 -18.77 -19.69 -27.04
CA LYS A 64 -20.00 -19.14 -26.44
C LYS A 64 -20.41 -19.86 -25.14
N ASN A 65 -20.26 -21.20 -25.09
CA ASN A 65 -20.53 -21.93 -23.86
C ASN A 65 -19.57 -21.58 -22.74
N LEU A 66 -18.26 -21.39 -23.05
CA LEU A 66 -17.27 -20.98 -22.08
C LEU A 66 -17.54 -19.56 -21.58
N GLU A 67 -17.88 -18.64 -22.46
CA GLU A 67 -18.24 -17.25 -22.09
C GLU A 67 -19.46 -17.24 -21.17
N LYS A 68 -20.50 -18.01 -21.49
CA LYS A 68 -21.68 -18.13 -20.64
C LYS A 68 -21.33 -18.71 -19.27
N THR A 69 -20.61 -19.83 -19.23
CA THR A 69 -20.22 -20.49 -17.97
C THR A 69 -19.36 -19.55 -17.11
N LEU A 70 -18.47 -18.77 -17.73
CA LEU A 70 -17.64 -17.79 -17.03
C LEU A 70 -18.49 -16.64 -16.47
N ALA A 71 -19.47 -16.15 -17.23
CA ALA A 71 -20.39 -15.14 -16.77
C ALA A 71 -21.25 -15.63 -15.59
N ASP A 72 -21.79 -16.84 -15.69
CA ASP A 72 -22.57 -17.46 -14.61
C ASP A 72 -21.72 -17.68 -13.34
N PHE A 73 -20.48 -18.15 -13.50
CA PHE A 73 -19.54 -18.30 -12.39
C PHE A 73 -19.18 -16.97 -11.72
N ASN A 74 -18.91 -15.94 -12.51
CA ASN A 74 -18.59 -14.59 -11.98
C ASN A 74 -19.79 -14.00 -11.23
N SER A 75 -21.01 -14.20 -11.74
CA SER A 75 -22.22 -13.70 -11.08
C SER A 75 -22.48 -14.44 -9.76
N ALA A 76 -22.41 -15.79 -9.77
CA ALA A 76 -22.57 -16.58 -8.55
C ALA A 76 -21.49 -16.27 -7.49
N GLY A 77 -20.24 -16.09 -7.91
CA GLY A 77 -19.14 -15.70 -7.02
C GLY A 77 -19.39 -14.33 -6.39
N LYS A 78 -19.90 -13.38 -7.17
CA LYS A 78 -20.24 -12.05 -6.68
C LYS A 78 -21.36 -12.10 -5.63
N ASP A 79 -22.40 -12.88 -5.88
CA ASP A 79 -23.52 -13.03 -4.95
C ASP A 79 -23.07 -13.70 -3.64
N MET A 80 -22.22 -14.71 -3.71
CA MET A 80 -21.65 -15.36 -2.52
C MET A 80 -20.81 -14.38 -1.67
N ILE A 81 -20.01 -13.54 -2.33
CA ILE A 81 -19.20 -12.52 -1.63
C ILE A 81 -20.12 -11.49 -0.96
N MET A 82 -21.15 -11.04 -1.66
CA MET A 82 -22.13 -10.09 -1.13
C MET A 82 -22.86 -10.64 0.08
N ASP A 83 -23.30 -11.89 0.05
CA ASP A 83 -23.95 -12.55 1.18
C ASP A 83 -23.00 -12.75 2.36
N ALA A 84 -21.75 -13.13 2.11
CA ALA A 84 -20.72 -13.21 3.14
C ALA A 84 -20.46 -11.85 3.80
N MET A 85 -20.38 -10.76 3.04
CA MET A 85 -20.22 -9.41 3.57
C MET A 85 -21.42 -8.97 4.41
N LYS A 86 -22.64 -9.30 4.00
CA LYS A 86 -23.85 -8.99 4.77
C LYS A 86 -23.90 -9.75 6.11
N SER A 87 -23.39 -10.98 6.14
CA SER A 87 -23.36 -11.82 7.35
C SER A 87 -22.27 -11.45 8.35
N MET A 88 -21.25 -10.67 7.95
CA MET A 88 -20.19 -10.23 8.86
C MET A 88 -20.76 -9.34 9.97
N PRO A 89 -20.30 -9.49 11.23
CA PRO A 89 -20.68 -8.60 12.30
C PRO A 89 -20.23 -7.17 11.97
N GLU A 90 -21.06 -6.22 12.35
CA GLU A 90 -20.75 -4.82 12.16
C GLU A 90 -19.88 -4.31 13.32
N TYR A 91 -18.88 -3.52 13.02
CA TYR A 91 -17.97 -2.92 14.00
C TYR A 91 -17.61 -1.49 13.62
N VAL A 92 -17.15 -0.72 14.60
CA VAL A 92 -16.68 0.65 14.37
C VAL A 92 -15.31 0.63 13.70
N VAL A 93 -15.18 1.31 12.57
CA VAL A 93 -13.92 1.38 11.80
C VAL A 93 -13.21 2.71 11.97
N SER A 94 -13.93 3.77 12.31
CA SER A 94 -13.33 5.10 12.47
C SER A 94 -14.15 5.96 13.43
N THR A 95 -13.42 6.78 14.19
CA THR A 95 -14.00 7.84 15.03
C THR A 95 -13.28 9.12 14.70
N VAL A 96 -14.01 10.17 14.38
CA VAL A 96 -13.47 11.48 14.03
C VAL A 96 -14.21 12.60 14.74
N HIS A 97 -13.47 13.66 15.10
CA HIS A 97 -14.06 14.89 15.64
C HIS A 97 -14.52 15.79 14.49
N TYR A 98 -15.73 16.31 14.55
CA TYR A 98 -16.25 17.25 13.56
C TYR A 98 -16.62 18.60 14.17
N ARG A 99 -16.69 19.62 13.33
CA ARG A 99 -17.14 20.95 13.69
C ARG A 99 -17.90 21.59 12.54
N PHE A 100 -19.17 21.93 12.79
CA PHE A 100 -19.97 22.73 11.86
C PHE A 100 -20.18 24.14 12.45
N GLY A 101 -19.51 25.11 11.82
CA GLY A 101 -19.56 26.49 12.32
C GLY A 101 -18.92 26.65 13.70
N ILE A 102 -19.50 27.54 14.50
CA ILE A 102 -18.97 27.90 15.82
C ILE A 102 -19.58 27.06 16.94
N SER A 103 -20.85 26.66 16.79
CA SER A 103 -21.66 26.10 17.87
C SER A 103 -21.89 24.60 17.81
N GLU A 104 -21.74 23.98 16.64
CA GLU A 104 -21.98 22.56 16.50
C GLU A 104 -20.67 21.78 16.31
N MET A 105 -20.35 20.96 17.29
CA MET A 105 -19.17 20.10 17.28
C MET A 105 -19.45 18.80 18.04
N GLY A 106 -18.63 17.79 17.79
CA GLY A 106 -18.78 16.50 18.44
C GLY A 106 -17.94 15.42 17.77
N PHE A 107 -18.39 14.20 17.91
CA PHE A 107 -17.73 13.01 17.36
C PHE A 107 -18.66 12.27 16.41
N ILE A 108 -18.05 11.63 15.43
CA ILE A 108 -18.72 10.78 14.46
C ILE A 108 -18.06 9.41 14.49
N LEU A 109 -18.89 8.38 14.51
CA LEU A 109 -18.47 7.00 14.29
C LEU A 109 -18.91 6.57 12.90
N LEU A 110 -17.99 5.92 12.19
CA LEU A 110 -18.29 5.16 10.99
C LEU A 110 -18.20 3.67 11.32
N THR A 111 -19.18 2.91 10.89
CA THR A 111 -19.14 1.45 10.99
C THR A 111 -18.68 0.79 9.70
N SER A 112 -18.27 -0.48 9.80
CA SER A 112 -17.87 -1.31 8.65
C SER A 112 -18.96 -1.43 7.59
N LYS A 113 -20.23 -1.31 7.95
CA LYS A 113 -21.39 -1.33 7.03
C LYS A 113 -21.81 0.05 6.54
N GLY A 114 -21.06 1.11 6.88
CA GLY A 114 -21.31 2.48 6.39
C GLY A 114 -22.38 3.23 7.16
N ARG A 115 -22.76 2.79 8.35
CA ARG A 115 -23.63 3.57 9.23
C ARG A 115 -22.82 4.67 9.92
N ILE A 116 -23.39 5.85 9.96
CA ILE A 116 -22.84 7.03 10.63
C ILE A 116 -23.63 7.28 11.90
N PHE A 117 -22.92 7.39 13.01
CA PHE A 117 -23.47 7.82 14.29
C PHE A 117 -22.81 9.12 14.71
N GLN A 118 -23.57 10.00 15.32
CA GLN A 118 -23.13 11.32 15.76
C GLN A 118 -23.35 11.47 17.26
N MET A 119 -22.33 11.98 17.96
CA MET A 119 -22.47 12.50 19.32
C MET A 119 -22.18 14.00 19.30
N LYS A 120 -23.20 14.80 19.62
CA LYS A 120 -23.04 16.26 19.72
C LYS A 120 -22.50 16.63 21.08
N ASN A 121 -21.50 17.49 21.12
CA ASN A 121 -21.04 18.05 22.39
C ASN A 121 -22.09 18.96 23.02
N LYS A 122 -22.20 18.93 24.35
CA LYS A 122 -23.06 19.86 25.13
C LYS A 122 -22.54 21.29 25.06
N ASN A 123 -21.22 21.44 25.01
CA ASN A 123 -20.52 22.70 24.86
C ASN A 123 -19.10 22.42 24.33
N PRO A 124 -18.25 23.44 24.04
CA PRO A 124 -16.90 23.22 23.46
C PRO A 124 -15.97 22.30 24.24
N VAL A 125 -16.21 22.14 25.55
CA VAL A 125 -15.30 21.35 26.42
C VAL A 125 -15.98 20.13 27.04
N THR A 126 -17.28 19.91 26.77
CA THR A 126 -18.04 18.79 27.34
C THR A 126 -18.66 17.97 26.23
N ALA A 127 -18.29 16.69 26.17
CA ALA A 127 -18.85 15.74 25.21
C ALA A 127 -20.36 15.52 25.47
N GLY A 128 -21.05 15.01 24.46
CA GLY A 128 -22.41 14.51 24.57
C GLY A 128 -22.47 13.22 25.40
N ASP A 129 -23.69 12.77 25.68
CA ASP A 129 -23.91 11.54 26.47
C ASP A 129 -23.88 10.30 25.58
N ASP A 130 -24.53 10.33 24.43
CA ASP A 130 -24.76 9.17 23.58
C ASP A 130 -24.50 9.43 22.09
N PHE A 131 -24.27 8.36 21.36
CA PHE A 131 -24.21 8.36 19.91
C PHE A 131 -25.59 8.06 19.32
N GLU A 132 -26.07 8.96 18.49
CA GLU A 132 -27.33 8.81 17.76
C GLU A 132 -27.05 8.44 16.31
N TYR A 133 -27.89 7.58 15.73
CA TYR A 133 -27.83 7.26 14.31
C TYR A 133 -28.12 8.51 13.47
N LEU A 134 -27.26 8.81 12.51
CA LEU A 134 -27.39 9.98 11.65
C LEU A 134 -27.73 9.64 10.20
N SER A 135 -27.00 8.73 9.58
CA SER A 135 -27.16 8.39 8.16
C SER A 135 -26.51 7.08 7.79
N GLN A 136 -26.79 6.64 6.56
CA GLN A 136 -26.16 5.50 5.90
C GLN A 136 -25.47 5.97 4.63
N ILE A 137 -24.19 5.59 4.42
CA ILE A 137 -23.41 6.02 3.25
C ILE A 137 -23.87 5.31 1.98
N SER A 138 -24.14 4.01 2.07
CA SER A 138 -24.58 3.18 0.94
C SER A 138 -25.54 2.08 1.43
N ASN A 139 -26.18 1.38 0.51
CA ASN A 139 -27.16 0.34 0.82
C ASN A 139 -26.55 -0.97 1.38
N GLY A 140 -25.36 -0.94 1.94
CA GLY A 140 -24.70 -2.11 2.53
C GLY A 140 -23.83 -2.90 1.56
N ASP A 141 -23.62 -2.41 0.36
CA ASP A 141 -22.84 -3.08 -0.70
C ASP A 141 -21.33 -2.87 -0.56
N HIS A 142 -20.91 -2.10 0.43
CA HIS A 142 -19.53 -1.73 0.66
C HIS A 142 -19.12 -2.00 2.10
N GLN A 143 -17.91 -2.52 2.27
CA GLN A 143 -17.27 -2.61 3.58
C GLN A 143 -16.33 -1.43 3.75
N PHE A 144 -16.67 -0.54 4.68
CA PHE A 144 -15.89 0.65 4.96
C PHE A 144 -14.69 0.36 5.84
N THR A 145 -13.62 1.13 5.64
CA THR A 145 -12.34 0.95 6.35
C THR A 145 -11.85 2.21 7.05
N SER A 146 -12.26 3.38 6.58
CA SER A 146 -11.82 4.64 7.20
C SER A 146 -12.77 5.80 6.90
N LEU A 147 -12.73 6.79 7.80
CA LEU A 147 -13.33 8.11 7.62
C LEU A 147 -12.28 9.16 7.94
N THR A 148 -12.11 10.10 7.04
CA THR A 148 -11.18 11.23 7.17
C THR A 148 -11.92 12.54 7.02
N ILE A 149 -11.47 13.56 7.75
CA ILE A 149 -12.00 14.92 7.65
C ILE A 149 -10.93 15.83 7.05
N LEU A 150 -11.30 16.54 6.01
CA LEU A 150 -10.55 17.70 5.53
C LEU A 150 -11.14 18.94 6.21
N PRO A 151 -10.35 19.65 7.01
CA PRO A 151 -10.83 20.86 7.65
C PRO A 151 -11.20 21.90 6.58
N GLY A 152 -12.33 22.55 6.74
CA GLY A 152 -12.70 23.70 5.93
C GLY A 152 -11.78 24.88 6.22
N SER A 153 -11.53 25.72 5.24
CA SER A 153 -10.94 27.06 5.42
C SER A 153 -12.05 28.05 5.87
N GLU A 154 -11.64 29.25 6.26
CA GLU A 154 -12.59 30.32 6.57
C GLU A 154 -13.62 30.48 5.43
N GLY A 155 -14.90 30.21 5.72
CA GLY A 155 -16.01 30.27 4.77
C GLY A 155 -16.28 28.98 3.95
N SER A 156 -15.51 27.91 4.13
CA SER A 156 -15.79 26.61 3.51
C SER A 156 -16.18 25.55 4.53
N ASN A 157 -17.09 24.65 4.15
CA ASN A 157 -17.50 23.52 4.99
C ASN A 157 -16.40 22.45 5.08
N GLN A 158 -16.37 21.73 6.18
CA GLN A 158 -15.56 20.51 6.28
C GLN A 158 -16.01 19.50 5.23
N ILE A 159 -15.06 18.73 4.72
CA ILE A 159 -15.33 17.64 3.79
C ILE A 159 -15.03 16.32 4.51
N PHE A 160 -15.98 15.41 4.50
CA PHE A 160 -15.86 14.06 5.02
C PHE A 160 -15.60 13.11 3.87
N LEU A 161 -14.56 12.30 3.99
CA LEU A 161 -14.17 11.29 3.01
C LEU A 161 -14.20 9.92 3.67
N ALA A 162 -15.11 9.07 3.24
CA ALA A 162 -15.18 7.67 3.65
C ALA A 162 -14.61 6.76 2.55
N MET A 163 -13.80 5.79 2.94
CA MET A 163 -13.19 4.81 2.04
C MET A 163 -13.73 3.41 2.31
N ALA A 164 -14.00 2.69 1.24
CA ALA A 164 -14.38 1.29 1.28
C ALA A 164 -13.20 0.38 0.88
N SER A 165 -13.22 -0.86 1.33
CA SER A 165 -12.18 -1.87 1.08
C SER A 165 -11.94 -2.19 -0.40
N ASN A 166 -12.95 -1.97 -1.24
CA ASN A 166 -12.90 -2.16 -2.69
C ASN A 166 -12.41 -0.92 -3.48
N GLY A 167 -11.84 0.08 -2.79
CA GLY A 167 -11.30 1.29 -3.41
C GLY A 167 -12.33 2.37 -3.73
N HIS A 168 -13.63 2.12 -3.50
CA HIS A 168 -14.63 3.18 -3.64
C HIS A 168 -14.50 4.20 -2.52
N SER A 169 -14.67 5.47 -2.86
CA SER A 169 -14.71 6.57 -1.90
C SER A 169 -16.01 7.35 -1.97
N PHE A 170 -16.41 7.91 -0.84
CA PHE A 170 -17.64 8.67 -0.69
C PHE A 170 -17.34 9.98 0.01
N ILE A 171 -17.90 11.06 -0.50
CA ILE A 171 -17.69 12.41 0.01
C ILE A 171 -19.00 13.00 0.49
N SER A 172 -18.96 13.66 1.66
CA SER A 172 -20.05 14.45 2.20
C SER A 172 -19.54 15.77 2.79
N VAL A 173 -20.40 16.79 2.79
CA VAL A 173 -20.16 18.06 3.49
C VAL A 173 -21.11 18.26 4.68
N ASN A 174 -22.11 17.38 4.83
CA ASN A 174 -23.16 17.50 5.83
C ASN A 174 -23.44 16.20 6.58
N LEU A 175 -22.68 15.11 6.29
CA LEU A 175 -22.82 13.77 6.86
C LEU A 175 -24.16 13.06 6.56
N LYS A 176 -25.08 13.71 5.85
CA LYS A 176 -26.38 13.15 5.49
C LYS A 176 -26.43 12.67 4.06
N GLU A 177 -25.85 13.45 3.17
CA GLU A 177 -25.79 13.17 1.74
C GLU A 177 -24.36 12.79 1.34
N TRP A 178 -24.22 11.62 0.73
CA TRP A 178 -22.93 11.06 0.32
C TRP A 178 -22.89 10.90 -1.18
N LYS A 179 -21.82 11.38 -1.80
CA LYS A 179 -21.55 11.24 -3.24
C LYS A 179 -20.42 10.27 -3.45
N GLN A 180 -20.71 9.19 -4.15
CA GLN A 180 -19.68 8.22 -4.56
C GLN A 180 -18.74 8.85 -5.59
N LYS A 181 -17.47 8.56 -5.45
CA LYS A 181 -16.42 8.87 -6.42
C LYS A 181 -15.97 7.59 -7.12
N ASN A 182 -15.40 7.76 -8.31
CA ASN A 182 -14.84 6.62 -9.02
C ASN A 182 -13.77 5.93 -8.19
N PRO A 183 -13.70 4.58 -8.24
CA PRO A 183 -12.67 3.84 -7.51
C PRO A 183 -11.28 4.24 -8.01
N LEU A 184 -10.33 4.27 -7.10
CA LEU A 184 -8.94 4.40 -7.43
C LEU A 184 -8.46 3.07 -8.03
N ILE A 185 -8.05 3.11 -9.31
CA ILE A 185 -7.42 1.96 -9.97
C ILE A 185 -5.92 2.09 -9.71
N LEU A 186 -5.37 1.14 -8.98
CA LEU A 186 -3.92 1.01 -8.79
C LEU A 186 -3.43 0.02 -9.85
N GLU A 187 -2.62 0.50 -10.80
CA GLU A 187 -1.94 -0.32 -11.80
C GLU A 187 -0.72 -1.04 -11.20
#